data_67155ce840a8d5f8647543f4de8043a2
#
_entry.id   67155ce840a8d5f8647543f4de8043a2
#
_cell.length_a   1.000
_cell.length_b   1.000
_cell.length_c   1.000
_cell.angle_alpha   90.00
_cell.angle_beta   90.00
_cell.angle_gamma   90.00
#
_symmetry.space_group_name_H-M   'P 1'
#
loop_
_entity.id
_entity.type
_entity.pdbx_description
1 polymer ?
#
loop_
_entity_poly.entity_id
_entity_poly.type
_entity_poly.pdbx_seq_one_letter_code
_entity_poly.pdbx_strand_id
1 'polypeptide(L)'
;WGYPFFVRGEQRSDHVAGLLLTLMVVAVMTAGPVLGWTITRHPWHRSTLVLSIVSSIVVIWTIVLTWRGPAPLWLLVLLVVIVGVGGPASMIGFDLGRTSNPGDRMASATGIINQGGFIASLLLVVAIGLVLDWRTPGSSTAYTPSAFRWAMSCQYVLWTVGLTQIWRYRVKTRAKIMD
;
A
#
# COMPACT_ATOMS: atom_id res chain seq x y z
N TRP A 1 3.60 -9.61 -6.94
CA TRP A 1 5.07 -9.62 -6.84
C TRP A 1 5.61 -9.91 -5.43
N GLY A 2 4.77 -9.98 -4.40
CA GLY A 2 5.22 -10.21 -3.02
C GLY A 2 6.02 -11.49 -2.83
N TYR A 3 5.51 -12.64 -3.31
CA TYR A 3 6.21 -13.92 -3.18
C TYR A 3 7.58 -13.93 -3.89
N PRO A 4 7.67 -13.55 -5.18
CA PRO A 4 8.97 -13.44 -5.85
C PRO A 4 9.94 -12.46 -5.17
N PHE A 5 9.44 -11.37 -4.60
CA PHE A 5 10.26 -10.41 -3.84
C PHE A 5 10.90 -11.08 -2.61
N PHE A 6 10.14 -11.83 -1.81
CA PHE A 6 10.72 -12.49 -0.64
C PHE A 6 11.68 -13.60 -1.01
N VAL A 7 11.36 -14.43 -2.02
CA VAL A 7 12.21 -15.57 -2.41
C VAL A 7 13.47 -15.10 -3.14
N ARG A 8 13.33 -14.25 -4.16
CA ARG A 8 14.45 -13.85 -5.02
C ARG A 8 15.08 -12.51 -4.63
N GLY A 9 14.27 -11.54 -4.22
CA GLY A 9 14.75 -10.24 -3.78
C GLY A 9 15.43 -10.31 -2.41
N GLU A 10 14.78 -10.94 -1.44
CA GLU A 10 15.24 -11.05 -0.06
C GLU A 10 15.88 -12.40 0.27
N GLN A 11 16.05 -13.28 -0.71
CA GLN A 11 16.75 -14.58 -0.61
C GLN A 11 16.20 -15.45 0.52
N ARG A 12 14.86 -15.45 0.72
CA ARG A 12 14.20 -16.27 1.72
C ARG A 12 13.75 -17.59 1.12
N SER A 13 13.67 -18.64 1.96
CA SER A 13 13.10 -19.91 1.54
C SER A 13 11.61 -19.77 1.20
N ASP A 14 11.09 -20.64 0.34
CA ASP A 14 9.68 -20.68 -0.04
C ASP A 14 8.76 -20.78 1.18
N HIS A 15 9.16 -21.56 2.19
CA HIS A 15 8.42 -21.70 3.45
C HIS A 15 8.32 -20.36 4.20
N VAL A 16 9.42 -19.61 4.35
CA VAL A 16 9.43 -18.30 5.01
C VAL A 16 8.61 -17.29 4.23
N ALA A 17 8.72 -17.27 2.90
CA ALA A 17 7.91 -16.41 2.06
C ALA A 17 6.41 -16.68 2.21
N GLY A 18 6.02 -17.97 2.25
CA GLY A 18 4.65 -18.39 2.51
C GLY A 18 4.14 -17.93 3.88
N LEU A 19 4.94 -18.08 4.94
CA LEU A 19 4.59 -17.62 6.28
C LEU A 19 4.44 -16.10 6.36
N LEU A 20 5.31 -15.34 5.71
CA LEU A 20 5.21 -13.87 5.65
C LEU A 20 3.91 -13.43 4.96
N LEU A 21 3.54 -14.06 3.84
CA LEU A 21 2.28 -13.75 3.16
C LEU A 21 1.05 -14.15 3.97
N THR A 22 1.11 -15.29 4.67
CA THR A 22 0.05 -15.71 5.59
C THR A 22 -0.12 -14.71 6.73
N LEU A 23 0.98 -14.25 7.31
CA LEU A 23 0.96 -13.22 8.36
C LEU A 23 0.37 -11.90 7.84
N MET A 24 0.69 -11.52 6.59
CA MET A 24 0.08 -10.35 5.96
C MET A 24 -1.44 -10.47 5.87
N VAL A 25 -1.97 -11.66 5.48
CA VAL A 25 -3.41 -11.91 5.44
C VAL A 25 -4.04 -11.80 6.83
N VAL A 26 -3.40 -12.38 7.85
CA VAL A 26 -3.85 -12.26 9.25
C VAL A 26 -3.88 -10.80 9.69
N ALA A 27 -2.86 -10.01 9.33
CA ALA A 27 -2.83 -8.58 9.61
C ALA A 27 -3.98 -7.83 8.92
N VAL A 28 -4.30 -8.16 7.65
CA VAL A 28 -5.46 -7.60 6.93
C VAL A 28 -6.76 -7.91 7.68
N MET A 29 -6.95 -9.17 8.09
CA MET A 29 -8.18 -9.63 8.77
C MET A 29 -8.38 -8.95 10.13
N THR A 30 -7.31 -8.76 10.88
CA THR A 30 -7.36 -8.11 12.20
C THR A 30 -7.46 -6.59 12.11
N ALA A 31 -6.81 -5.97 11.14
CA ALA A 31 -6.83 -4.53 10.95
C ALA A 31 -8.22 -3.99 10.55
N GLY A 32 -9.03 -4.76 9.83
CA GLY A 32 -10.36 -4.34 9.38
C GLY A 32 -11.27 -3.90 10.53
N PRO A 33 -11.57 -4.77 11.50
CA PRO A 33 -12.38 -4.43 12.67
C PRO A 33 -11.81 -3.27 13.50
N VAL A 34 -10.49 -3.25 13.70
CA VAL A 34 -9.81 -2.19 14.47
C VAL A 34 -9.95 -0.82 13.79
N LEU A 35 -9.71 -0.75 12.49
CA LEU A 35 -9.87 0.49 11.73
C LEU A 35 -11.34 0.93 11.66
N GLY A 36 -12.26 0.00 11.46
CA GLY A 36 -13.70 0.29 11.48
C GLY A 36 -14.15 0.90 12.81
N TRP A 37 -13.73 0.30 13.91
CA TRP A 37 -14.01 0.83 15.25
C TRP A 37 -13.39 2.21 15.48
N THR A 38 -12.15 2.42 15.04
CA THR A 38 -11.44 3.70 15.18
C THR A 38 -12.13 4.81 14.40
N ILE A 39 -12.54 4.53 13.17
CA ILE A 39 -13.21 5.50 12.28
C ILE A 39 -14.58 5.90 12.83
N THR A 40 -15.34 4.95 13.38
CA THR A 40 -16.65 5.24 13.96
C THR A 40 -16.56 6.07 15.22
N ARG A 41 -15.54 5.86 16.05
CA ARG A 41 -15.33 6.66 17.28
C ARG A 41 -14.71 8.03 17.04
N HIS A 42 -13.88 8.17 15.99
CA HIS A 42 -13.10 9.38 15.73
C HIS A 42 -13.23 9.82 14.26
N PRO A 43 -14.43 10.19 13.77
CA PRO A 43 -14.67 10.49 12.36
C PRO A 43 -13.84 11.65 11.82
N TRP A 44 -13.44 12.58 12.68
CA TRP A 44 -12.64 13.78 12.33
C TRP A 44 -11.16 13.47 11.98
N HIS A 45 -10.69 12.27 12.26
CA HIS A 45 -9.29 11.87 12.08
C HIS A 45 -9.05 10.99 10.84
N ARG A 46 -10.05 10.78 9.98
CA ARG A 46 -9.97 9.89 8.80
C ARG A 46 -8.76 10.19 7.91
N SER A 47 -8.58 11.43 7.47
CA SER A 47 -7.43 11.81 6.63
C SER A 47 -6.09 11.67 7.35
N THR A 48 -6.04 11.95 8.65
CA THR A 48 -4.84 11.75 9.46
C THR A 48 -4.49 10.27 9.55
N LEU A 49 -5.48 9.42 9.79
CA LEU A 49 -5.30 7.96 9.89
C LEU A 49 -4.74 7.38 8.57
N VAL A 50 -5.32 7.76 7.43
CA VAL A 50 -4.80 7.31 6.12
C VAL A 50 -3.39 7.82 5.88
N LEU A 51 -3.11 9.10 6.15
CA LEU A 51 -1.77 9.67 5.99
C LEU A 51 -0.75 8.94 6.87
N SER A 52 -1.08 8.62 8.14
CA SER A 52 -0.16 7.91 9.03
C SER A 52 0.10 6.48 8.55
N ILE A 53 -0.94 5.75 8.11
CA ILE A 53 -0.79 4.38 7.60
C ILE A 53 0.07 4.37 6.33
N VAL A 54 -0.25 5.21 5.34
CA VAL A 54 0.52 5.25 4.09
C VAL A 54 1.95 5.72 4.34
N SER A 55 2.16 6.70 5.21
CA SER A 55 3.52 7.13 5.59
C SER A 55 4.31 6.01 6.27
N SER A 56 3.67 5.22 7.15
CA SER A 56 4.32 4.06 7.77
C SER A 56 4.70 3.00 6.73
N ILE A 57 3.85 2.77 5.72
CA ILE A 57 4.17 1.87 4.59
C ILE A 57 5.37 2.39 3.81
N VAL A 58 5.40 3.69 3.49
CA VAL A 58 6.53 4.32 2.79
C VAL A 58 7.82 4.17 3.58
N VAL A 59 7.79 4.46 4.88
CA VAL A 59 8.97 4.38 5.75
C VAL A 59 9.50 2.96 5.83
N ILE A 60 8.65 1.96 6.11
CA ILE A 60 9.09 0.57 6.25
C ILE A 60 9.64 0.02 4.92
N TRP A 61 9.00 0.32 3.79
CA TRP A 61 9.51 -0.05 2.48
C TRP A 61 10.86 0.62 2.18
N THR A 62 11.03 1.90 2.53
CA THR A 62 12.30 2.60 2.36
C THR A 62 13.42 1.92 3.15
N ILE A 63 13.15 1.55 4.40
CA ILE A 63 14.13 0.84 5.23
C ILE A 63 14.50 -0.49 4.60
N VAL A 64 13.52 -1.29 4.14
CA VAL A 64 13.76 -2.60 3.51
C VAL A 64 14.54 -2.45 2.20
N LEU A 65 14.14 -1.54 1.31
CA LEU A 65 14.77 -1.37 0.00
C LEU A 65 16.18 -0.78 0.08
N THR A 66 16.49 -0.01 1.13
CA THR A 66 17.82 0.58 1.35
C THR A 66 18.72 -0.30 2.24
N TRP A 67 18.20 -1.41 2.77
CA TRP A 67 18.96 -2.31 3.62
C TRP A 67 20.15 -2.92 2.86
N ARG A 68 21.30 -3.00 3.52
CA ARG A 68 22.51 -3.60 2.93
C ARG A 68 22.40 -5.14 3.01
N GLY A 69 22.21 -5.77 1.86
CA GLY A 69 21.96 -7.23 1.77
C GLY A 69 20.50 -7.60 2.00
N PRO A 70 20.18 -8.89 2.24
CA PRO A 70 18.84 -9.34 2.58
C PRO A 70 18.38 -8.74 3.92
N ALA A 71 17.18 -8.16 3.96
CA ALA A 71 16.65 -7.54 5.16
C ALA A 71 16.41 -8.61 6.26
N PRO A 72 16.68 -8.33 7.55
CA PRO A 72 16.47 -9.31 8.62
C PRO A 72 15.00 -9.71 8.74
N LEU A 73 14.74 -10.92 9.20
CA LEU A 73 13.37 -11.48 9.23
C LEU A 73 12.39 -10.62 10.04
N TRP A 74 12.82 -10.08 11.18
CA TRP A 74 11.96 -9.17 11.98
C TRP A 74 11.49 -7.95 11.19
N LEU A 75 12.33 -7.41 10.31
CA LEU A 75 12.00 -6.25 9.48
C LEU A 75 10.99 -6.64 8.38
N LEU A 76 11.12 -7.84 7.80
CA LEU A 76 10.15 -8.37 6.83
C LEU A 76 8.80 -8.70 7.50
N VAL A 77 8.82 -9.21 8.74
CA VAL A 77 7.61 -9.39 9.57
C VAL A 77 6.92 -8.04 9.80
N LEU A 78 7.67 -7.01 10.18
CA LEU A 78 7.13 -5.67 10.38
C LEU A 78 6.58 -5.09 9.07
N LEU A 79 7.28 -5.30 7.95
CA LEU A 79 6.82 -4.90 6.63
C LEU A 79 5.45 -5.49 6.29
N VAL A 80 5.29 -6.81 6.39
CA VAL A 80 4.03 -7.46 6.01
C VAL A 80 2.87 -7.10 6.92
N VAL A 81 3.12 -6.87 8.19
CA VAL A 81 2.10 -6.39 9.15
C VAL A 81 1.65 -4.98 8.80
N ILE A 82 2.58 -4.04 8.60
CA ILE A 82 2.25 -2.65 8.25
C ILE A 82 1.56 -2.57 6.88
N VAL A 83 2.04 -3.30 5.88
CA VAL A 83 1.41 -3.35 4.55
C VAL A 83 0.02 -3.99 4.63
N GLY A 84 -0.16 -5.03 5.45
CA GLY A 84 -1.46 -5.67 5.69
C GLY A 84 -2.51 -4.68 6.22
N VAL A 85 -2.14 -3.76 7.10
CA VAL A 85 -3.04 -2.70 7.59
C VAL A 85 -3.50 -1.76 6.46
N GLY A 86 -2.68 -1.59 5.43
CA GLY A 86 -3.00 -0.74 4.27
C GLY A 86 -4.23 -1.19 3.48
N GLY A 87 -4.49 -2.49 3.41
CA GLY A 87 -5.66 -3.05 2.71
C GLY A 87 -6.98 -2.49 3.26
N PRO A 88 -7.33 -2.75 4.53
CA PRO A 88 -8.52 -2.20 5.17
C PRO A 88 -8.55 -0.66 5.23
N ALA A 89 -7.39 0.01 5.27
CA ALA A 89 -7.32 1.47 5.24
C ALA A 89 -7.89 2.06 3.94
N SER A 90 -7.91 1.33 2.83
CA SER A 90 -8.54 1.76 1.59
C SER A 90 -10.06 1.99 1.73
N MET A 91 -10.71 1.31 2.68
CA MET A 91 -12.14 1.50 2.99
C MET A 91 -12.47 2.92 3.45
N ILE A 92 -11.49 3.66 3.99
CA ILE A 92 -11.65 5.08 4.32
C ILE A 92 -11.93 5.92 3.07
N GLY A 93 -11.36 5.54 1.92
CA GLY A 93 -11.65 6.17 0.63
C GLY A 93 -13.11 6.00 0.22
N PHE A 94 -13.67 4.80 0.39
CA PHE A 94 -15.09 4.54 0.12
C PHE A 94 -16.00 5.33 1.08
N ASP A 95 -15.63 5.40 2.34
CA ASP A 95 -16.38 6.15 3.33
C ASP A 95 -16.38 7.66 3.04
N LEU A 96 -15.24 8.23 2.62
CA LEU A 96 -15.16 9.60 2.12
C LEU A 96 -16.01 9.81 0.86
N GLY A 97 -16.00 8.86 -0.07
CA GLY A 97 -16.86 8.91 -1.25
C GLY A 97 -18.34 8.95 -0.90
N ARG A 98 -18.78 8.14 0.07
CA ARG A 98 -20.16 8.10 0.56
C ARG A 98 -20.59 9.38 1.28
N THR A 99 -19.72 9.96 2.10
CA THR A 99 -20.03 11.15 2.88
C THR A 99 -19.90 12.45 2.10
N SER A 100 -19.22 12.44 0.94
CA SER A 100 -19.00 13.64 0.10
C SER A 100 -19.90 13.71 -1.12
N ASN A 101 -20.77 12.73 -1.35
CA ASN A 101 -21.67 12.70 -2.50
C ASN A 101 -23.12 12.57 -2.09
N PRO A 102 -24.10 13.13 -2.86
CA PRO A 102 -25.50 12.89 -2.67
C PRO A 102 -25.88 11.40 -2.79
N GLY A 103 -26.96 10.99 -2.11
CA GLY A 103 -27.35 9.59 -2.05
C GLY A 103 -27.63 8.94 -3.41
N ASP A 104 -28.17 9.68 -4.36
CA ASP A 104 -28.44 9.25 -5.73
C ASP A 104 -27.15 8.98 -6.56
N ARG A 105 -26.01 9.55 -6.17
CA ARG A 105 -24.71 9.39 -6.84
C ARG A 105 -23.75 8.47 -6.08
N MET A 106 -24.13 7.93 -4.95
CA MET A 106 -23.28 7.13 -4.08
C MET A 106 -22.74 5.88 -4.79
N ALA A 107 -23.56 5.17 -5.55
CA ALA A 107 -23.16 3.98 -6.29
C ALA A 107 -22.09 4.30 -7.34
N SER A 108 -22.28 5.38 -8.11
CA SER A 108 -21.32 5.83 -9.11
C SER A 108 -19.99 6.27 -8.48
N ALA A 109 -20.03 7.02 -7.37
CA ALA A 109 -18.83 7.44 -6.65
C ALA A 109 -18.04 6.22 -6.14
N THR A 110 -18.72 5.23 -5.55
CA THR A 110 -18.10 3.98 -5.08
C THR A 110 -17.48 3.20 -6.24
N GLY A 111 -18.19 3.12 -7.38
CA GLY A 111 -17.68 2.46 -8.59
C GLY A 111 -16.40 3.12 -9.12
N ILE A 112 -16.35 4.44 -9.20
CA ILE A 112 -15.15 5.19 -9.65
C ILE A 112 -13.96 4.96 -8.71
N ILE A 113 -14.19 5.00 -7.39
CA ILE A 113 -13.13 4.76 -6.40
C ILE A 113 -12.57 3.35 -6.56
N ASN A 114 -13.44 2.35 -6.70
CA ASN A 114 -13.04 0.96 -6.88
C ASN A 114 -12.24 0.76 -8.18
N GLN A 115 -12.72 1.31 -9.30
CA GLN A 115 -12.02 1.28 -10.58
C GLN A 115 -10.64 1.93 -10.50
N GLY A 116 -10.53 3.09 -9.86
CA GLY A 116 -9.25 3.75 -9.65
C GLY A 116 -8.23 2.88 -8.91
N GLY A 117 -8.67 2.14 -7.90
CA GLY A 117 -7.84 1.18 -7.17
C GLY A 117 -7.33 0.03 -8.05
N PHE A 118 -8.22 -0.57 -8.85
CA PHE A 118 -7.84 -1.65 -9.77
C PHE A 118 -6.90 -1.18 -10.89
N ILE A 119 -7.17 -0.01 -11.49
CA ILE A 119 -6.29 0.56 -12.52
C ILE A 119 -4.91 0.84 -11.95
N ALA A 120 -4.82 1.47 -10.77
CA ALA A 120 -3.55 1.74 -10.10
C ALA A 120 -2.77 0.45 -9.81
N SER A 121 -3.46 -0.60 -9.31
CA SER A 121 -2.86 -1.91 -9.04
C SER A 121 -2.34 -2.58 -10.32
N LEU A 122 -3.12 -2.54 -11.41
CA LEU A 122 -2.72 -3.09 -12.70
C LEU A 122 -1.48 -2.38 -13.24
N LEU A 123 -1.50 -1.05 -13.26
CA LEU A 123 -0.36 -0.25 -13.72
C LEU A 123 0.90 -0.54 -12.89
N LEU A 124 0.75 -0.69 -11.58
CA LEU A 124 1.87 -1.03 -10.70
C LEU A 124 2.43 -2.42 -10.99
N VAL A 125 1.58 -3.43 -11.15
CA VAL A 125 2.01 -4.80 -11.44
C VAL A 125 2.78 -4.86 -12.77
N VAL A 126 2.28 -4.15 -13.79
CA VAL A 126 2.96 -4.05 -15.10
C VAL A 126 4.27 -3.28 -14.98
N ALA A 127 4.28 -2.14 -14.30
CA ALA A 127 5.50 -1.33 -14.11
C ALA A 127 6.61 -2.12 -13.40
N ILE A 128 6.27 -2.87 -12.33
CA ILE A 128 7.23 -3.74 -11.64
C ILE A 128 7.79 -4.79 -12.60
N GLY A 129 6.94 -5.45 -13.40
CA GLY A 129 7.38 -6.44 -14.39
C GLY A 129 8.33 -5.85 -15.42
N LEU A 130 7.96 -4.71 -16.01
CA LEU A 130 8.81 -4.03 -17.02
C LEU A 130 10.18 -3.61 -16.45
N VAL A 131 10.23 -3.12 -15.21
CA VAL A 131 11.51 -2.75 -14.57
C VAL A 131 12.36 -3.99 -14.29
N LEU A 132 11.75 -5.11 -13.85
CA LEU A 132 12.46 -6.37 -13.66
C LEU A 132 13.08 -6.87 -14.97
N ASP A 133 12.32 -6.89 -16.06
CA ASP A 133 12.78 -7.32 -17.37
C ASP A 133 13.87 -6.41 -17.92
N TRP A 134 13.71 -5.09 -17.78
CA TRP A 134 14.70 -4.11 -18.19
C TRP A 134 16.02 -4.25 -17.43
N ARG A 135 15.96 -4.55 -16.14
CA ARG A 135 17.15 -4.70 -15.28
C ARG A 135 17.82 -6.07 -15.38
N THR A 136 17.14 -7.05 -15.98
CA THR A 136 17.65 -8.41 -16.12
C THR A 136 17.45 -8.90 -17.57
N PRO A 137 18.12 -8.27 -18.56
CA PRO A 137 17.96 -8.67 -19.96
C PRO A 137 18.42 -10.13 -20.18
N GLY A 138 17.61 -10.89 -20.90
CA GLY A 138 17.95 -12.27 -21.31
C GLY A 138 17.53 -13.37 -20.34
N SER A 139 16.90 -13.07 -19.20
CA SER A 139 16.43 -14.10 -18.28
C SER A 139 15.18 -13.65 -17.50
N SER A 140 14.01 -14.09 -17.94
CA SER A 140 12.76 -13.89 -17.19
C SER A 140 12.68 -14.71 -15.88
N THR A 141 13.62 -15.62 -15.64
CA THR A 141 13.60 -16.55 -14.50
C THR A 141 14.63 -16.22 -13.42
N ALA A 142 15.62 -15.36 -13.68
CA ALA A 142 16.75 -15.08 -12.80
C ALA A 142 16.85 -13.60 -12.40
N TYR A 143 15.74 -13.00 -11.95
CA TYR A 143 15.77 -11.63 -11.44
C TYR A 143 16.69 -11.49 -10.24
N THR A 144 17.57 -10.47 -10.28
CA THR A 144 18.53 -10.20 -9.21
C THR A 144 17.88 -9.45 -8.05
N PRO A 145 18.44 -9.53 -6.81
CA PRO A 145 17.96 -8.73 -5.68
C PRO A 145 17.96 -7.22 -5.95
N SER A 146 18.95 -6.73 -6.69
CA SER A 146 19.01 -5.31 -7.08
C SER A 146 17.89 -4.93 -8.06
N ALA A 147 17.51 -5.81 -9.00
CA ALA A 147 16.38 -5.58 -9.89
C ALA A 147 15.07 -5.46 -9.12
N PHE A 148 14.86 -6.31 -8.09
CA PHE A 148 13.68 -6.20 -7.22
C PHE A 148 13.64 -4.88 -6.45
N ARG A 149 14.76 -4.38 -5.93
CA ARG A 149 14.81 -3.08 -5.25
C ARG A 149 14.34 -1.94 -6.16
N TRP A 150 14.82 -1.90 -7.39
CA TRP A 150 14.39 -0.90 -8.37
C TRP A 150 12.92 -1.09 -8.77
N ALA A 151 12.48 -2.31 -9.02
CA ALA A 151 11.12 -2.59 -9.42
C ALA A 151 10.11 -2.24 -8.31
N MET A 152 10.40 -2.59 -7.05
CA MET A 152 9.55 -2.23 -5.92
C MET A 152 9.52 -0.72 -5.65
N SER A 153 10.53 0.04 -6.09
CA SER A 153 10.51 1.50 -5.98
C SER A 153 9.44 2.18 -6.85
N CYS A 154 8.86 1.49 -7.84
CA CYS A 154 7.72 2.01 -8.62
C CYS A 154 6.51 2.40 -7.74
N GLN A 155 6.35 1.75 -6.57
CA GLN A 155 5.27 2.04 -5.63
C GLN A 155 5.29 3.48 -5.11
N TYR A 156 6.48 4.10 -5.02
CA TYR A 156 6.62 5.48 -4.52
C TYR A 156 5.87 6.50 -5.37
N VAL A 157 5.71 6.26 -6.67
CA VAL A 157 4.93 7.13 -7.55
C VAL A 157 3.49 7.20 -7.08
N LEU A 158 2.86 6.04 -6.85
CA LEU A 158 1.47 5.97 -6.41
C LEU A 158 1.29 6.53 -4.99
N TRP A 159 2.22 6.23 -4.07
CA TRP A 159 2.17 6.78 -2.71
C TRP A 159 2.33 8.29 -2.70
N THR A 160 3.23 8.84 -3.52
CA THR A 160 3.41 10.30 -3.63
C THR A 160 2.14 10.97 -4.13
N VAL A 161 1.54 10.43 -5.19
CA VAL A 161 0.26 10.94 -5.72
C VAL A 161 -0.83 10.84 -4.64
N GLY A 162 -0.98 9.69 -3.99
CA GLY A 162 -1.99 9.47 -2.95
C GLY A 162 -1.82 10.41 -1.75
N LEU A 163 -0.60 10.49 -1.20
CA LEU A 163 -0.30 11.36 -0.06
C LEU A 163 -0.54 12.83 -0.36
N THR A 164 -0.12 13.31 -1.54
CA THR A 164 -0.33 14.71 -1.94
C THR A 164 -1.80 15.04 -2.11
N GLN A 165 -2.61 14.15 -2.70
CA GLN A 165 -4.05 14.37 -2.87
C GLN A 165 -4.79 14.37 -1.51
N ILE A 166 -4.48 13.45 -0.62
CA ILE A 166 -5.08 13.40 0.71
C ILE A 166 -4.68 14.62 1.54
N TRP A 167 -3.43 15.05 1.45
CA TRP A 167 -2.96 16.26 2.11
C TRP A 167 -3.70 17.51 1.61
N ARG A 168 -3.83 17.66 0.28
CA ARG A 168 -4.60 18.78 -0.33
C ARG A 168 -6.05 18.78 0.12
N TYR A 169 -6.69 17.62 0.16
CA TYR A 169 -8.06 17.49 0.67
C TYR A 169 -8.15 17.93 2.14
N ARG A 170 -7.24 17.48 2.97
CA ARG A 170 -7.19 17.84 4.41
C ARG A 170 -7.06 19.35 4.62
N VAL A 171 -6.18 20.01 3.88
CA VAL A 171 -5.98 21.48 3.98
C VAL A 171 -7.24 22.22 3.58
N LYS A 172 -7.85 21.86 2.45
CA LYS A 172 -9.11 22.47 1.98
C LYS A 172 -10.27 22.30 2.97
N THR A 173 -10.39 21.12 3.59
CA THR A 173 -11.49 20.85 4.53
C THR A 173 -11.31 21.61 5.83
N ARG A 174 -10.07 21.78 6.31
CA ARG A 174 -9.79 22.56 7.52
C ARG A 174 -10.02 24.06 7.32
N ALA A 175 -9.68 24.60 6.17
CA ALA A 175 -9.94 25.99 5.84
C ALA A 175 -11.44 26.32 5.90
N LYS A 176 -12.31 25.45 5.36
CA LYS A 176 -13.77 25.62 5.38
C LYS A 176 -14.44 25.52 6.77
N ILE A 177 -13.75 25.02 7.78
CA ILE A 177 -14.28 24.93 9.16
C ILE A 177 -13.90 26.17 9.98
N MET A 178 -12.91 26.95 9.50
CA MET A 178 -12.42 28.15 10.19
C MET A 178 -13.03 29.45 9.63
N ASP A 179 -13.67 29.39 8.44
CA ASP A 179 -14.51 30.43 7.87
C ASP A 179 -15.99 30.24 8.29
#